data_bc07960355a0fab3128733bdea2fa2a8
#
_entry.id   bc07960355a0fab3128733bdea2fa2a8
#
_cell.length_a   1.000
_cell.length_b   1.000
_cell.length_c   1.000
_cell.angle_alpha   90.00
_cell.angle_beta   90.00
_cell.angle_gamma   90.00
#
_symmetry.space_group_name_H-M   'P 1'
#
loop_
_entity.id
_entity.type
_entity.pdbx_description
1 polymer ?
#
loop_
_entity_poly.entity_id
_entity_poly.type
_entity_poly.pdbx_seq_one_letter_code
_entity_poly.pdbx_strand_id
1 'polypeptide(L)'
;INLSNKKNDKIKIGFLSSDINKSHSITFFLKTICASYNKKEFELYLFLNHKIEDEGVENFKKLVDGIFNVSNLDDIEAINFIRKKNIDITFDIMGLSSSNRIALFKNRVSPIQISWLGYCNTLGIKNMDYLIADPNLIYENEIDQYSEKVMFLPNIWNCHKGFEFRRQEYPAPVLKNDYITFGSFNNFNKINSSVIKIWSDILKKIPNSKLIIKSPTKKDINYLEDLFDTNNVKQSISFLPPEKEFINHLNLYQKIDIALDTFPWNGVTTSFESIWMGVPVLTMKGYNFNSRCGESINRNIKMEELIASDEDDYIKKAVNLATNKNYLVSIRKKIYNEAITSPLFNVDKFSRDFFNLLKKL
;
A
#
# COMPACT_ATOMS: atom_id res chain seq x y z
N ILE A 1 14.82 26.79 -3.09
CA ILE A 1 14.17 27.34 -4.30
C ILE A 1 12.70 27.46 -3.95
N ASN A 2 12.15 28.64 -4.04
CA ASN A 2 10.74 28.88 -3.81
C ASN A 2 10.01 28.70 -5.16
N LEU A 3 9.27 27.60 -5.33
CA LEU A 3 8.53 27.32 -6.57
C LEU A 3 7.44 28.40 -6.84
N SER A 4 7.00 29.13 -5.80
CA SER A 4 6.04 30.22 -5.94
C SER A 4 6.52 31.38 -6.83
N ASN A 5 7.82 31.48 -7.11
CA ASN A 5 8.41 32.49 -8.00
C ASN A 5 8.34 32.13 -9.49
N LYS A 6 7.92 30.92 -9.85
CA LYS A 6 7.69 30.50 -11.27
C LYS A 6 6.32 30.99 -11.75
N LYS A 7 6.16 32.29 -11.90
CA LYS A 7 4.86 32.90 -12.28
C LYS A 7 4.31 32.47 -13.65
N ASN A 8 5.13 31.91 -14.56
CA ASN A 8 4.70 31.54 -15.92
C ASN A 8 5.20 30.17 -16.41
N ASP A 9 6.04 29.44 -15.63
CA ASP A 9 6.57 28.15 -16.03
C ASP A 9 5.92 27.03 -15.24
N LYS A 10 5.61 25.91 -15.93
CA LYS A 10 5.09 24.72 -15.30
C LYS A 10 6.11 24.10 -14.34
N ILE A 11 5.62 23.54 -13.24
CA ILE A 11 6.43 22.76 -12.31
C ILE A 11 6.70 21.38 -12.92
N LYS A 12 7.98 21.04 -13.09
CA LYS A 12 8.41 19.74 -13.63
C LYS A 12 8.64 18.74 -12.49
N ILE A 13 7.90 17.65 -12.55
CA ILE A 13 7.95 16.58 -11.55
C ILE A 13 8.47 15.30 -12.19
N GLY A 14 9.50 14.71 -11.62
CA GLY A 14 10.05 13.42 -12.01
C GLY A 14 9.76 12.33 -10.97
N PHE A 15 9.37 11.14 -11.41
CA PHE A 15 9.23 9.96 -10.56
C PHE A 15 10.26 8.92 -10.97
N LEU A 16 11.13 8.51 -10.04
CA LEU A 16 12.13 7.46 -10.27
C LEU A 16 11.65 6.13 -9.68
N SER A 17 11.61 5.08 -10.50
CA SER A 17 11.18 3.76 -10.06
C SER A 17 11.79 2.60 -10.83
N SER A 18 12.03 1.48 -10.13
CA SER A 18 12.27 0.16 -10.70
C SER A 18 10.99 -0.69 -10.83
N ASP A 19 9.85 -0.22 -10.34
CA ASP A 19 8.68 -1.03 -10.04
C ASP A 19 7.47 -0.71 -10.94
N ILE A 20 7.64 0.16 -11.95
CA ILE A 20 6.56 0.49 -12.89
C ILE A 20 6.42 -0.63 -13.92
N ASN A 21 5.51 -1.55 -13.65
CA ASN A 21 5.14 -2.64 -14.54
C ASN A 21 3.69 -3.08 -14.26
N LYS A 22 3.10 -3.90 -15.13
CA LYS A 22 1.69 -4.32 -15.03
C LYS A 22 1.33 -5.07 -13.75
N SER A 23 2.32 -5.69 -13.11
CA SER A 23 2.12 -6.57 -11.94
C SER A 23 2.42 -5.89 -10.61
N HIS A 24 3.06 -4.73 -10.60
CA HIS A 24 3.47 -4.07 -9.37
C HIS A 24 2.45 -3.03 -8.88
N SER A 25 2.16 -3.06 -7.60
CA SER A 25 1.14 -2.21 -6.96
C SER A 25 1.40 -0.70 -7.08
N ILE A 26 2.66 -0.28 -7.11
CA ILE A 26 3.07 1.12 -7.33
C ILE A 26 2.41 1.70 -8.59
N THR A 27 2.28 0.90 -9.64
CA THR A 27 1.67 1.28 -10.91
C THR A 27 0.23 1.77 -10.73
N PHE A 28 -0.57 1.12 -9.89
CA PHE A 28 -1.96 1.52 -9.63
C PHE A 28 -2.05 2.89 -8.95
N PHE A 29 -1.24 3.12 -7.92
CA PHE A 29 -1.25 4.36 -7.15
C PHE A 29 -0.66 5.53 -7.94
N LEU A 30 0.47 5.33 -8.61
CA LEU A 30 1.11 6.37 -9.40
C LEU A 30 0.25 6.78 -10.61
N LYS A 31 -0.42 5.83 -11.26
CA LYS A 31 -1.35 6.08 -12.38
C LYS A 31 -2.44 7.08 -11.99
N THR A 32 -2.91 7.05 -10.74
CA THR A 32 -3.90 8.00 -10.21
C THR A 32 -3.41 9.44 -10.35
N ILE A 33 -2.21 9.75 -9.90
CA ILE A 33 -1.61 11.09 -9.98
C ILE A 33 -1.36 11.47 -11.45
N CYS A 34 -0.78 10.57 -12.24
CA CYS A 34 -0.45 10.83 -13.64
C CYS A 34 -1.69 11.02 -14.54
N ALA A 35 -2.85 10.47 -14.15
CA ALA A 35 -4.08 10.64 -14.88
C ALA A 35 -4.88 11.91 -14.53
N SER A 36 -4.53 12.60 -13.43
CA SER A 36 -5.40 13.61 -12.80
C SER A 36 -4.70 14.95 -12.54
N TYR A 37 -3.54 15.22 -13.15
CA TYR A 37 -2.83 16.48 -12.94
C TYR A 37 -3.30 17.59 -13.92
N ASN A 38 -3.13 18.84 -13.48
CA ASN A 38 -3.38 20.00 -14.32
C ASN A 38 -2.19 20.26 -15.26
N LYS A 39 -2.34 19.91 -16.54
CA LYS A 39 -1.29 20.08 -17.58
C LYS A 39 -0.93 21.55 -17.87
N LYS A 40 -1.69 22.52 -17.35
CA LYS A 40 -1.33 23.94 -17.45
C LYS A 40 -0.33 24.36 -16.38
N GLU A 41 -0.27 23.64 -15.25
CA GLU A 41 0.55 23.98 -14.10
C GLU A 41 1.74 23.03 -13.91
N PHE A 42 1.62 21.78 -14.39
CA PHE A 42 2.61 20.74 -14.18
C PHE A 42 3.02 20.04 -15.47
N GLU A 43 4.24 19.49 -15.45
CA GLU A 43 4.74 18.49 -16.39
C GLU A 43 5.23 17.29 -15.60
N LEU A 44 4.84 16.08 -16.00
CA LEU A 44 5.22 14.85 -15.30
C LEU A 44 6.15 13.99 -16.14
N TYR A 45 7.19 13.48 -15.51
CA TYR A 45 8.22 12.66 -16.14
C TYR A 45 8.44 11.37 -15.34
N LEU A 46 8.63 10.24 -16.04
CA LEU A 46 9.02 8.98 -15.42
C LEU A 46 10.48 8.65 -15.77
N PHE A 47 11.25 8.28 -14.76
CA PHE A 47 12.60 7.74 -14.89
C PHE A 47 12.56 6.26 -14.49
N LEU A 48 12.61 5.37 -15.48
CA LEU A 48 12.51 3.92 -15.28
C LEU A 48 13.92 3.35 -14.99
N ASN A 49 14.04 2.64 -13.86
CA ASN A 49 15.27 1.95 -13.49
C ASN A 49 15.15 0.43 -13.72
N HIS A 50 14.51 0.03 -14.80
CA HIS A 50 14.37 -1.37 -15.23
C HIS A 50 14.23 -1.45 -16.76
N LYS A 51 14.42 -2.67 -17.31
CA LYS A 51 14.33 -2.94 -18.76
C LYS A 51 12.95 -3.45 -19.22
N ILE A 52 12.00 -3.55 -18.31
CA ILE A 52 10.67 -4.08 -18.62
C ILE A 52 9.90 -3.03 -19.44
N GLU A 53 9.46 -3.43 -20.62
CA GLU A 53 8.52 -2.68 -21.44
C GLU A 53 7.26 -3.52 -21.59
N ASP A 54 6.29 -3.28 -20.72
CA ASP A 54 5.02 -3.99 -20.70
C ASP A 54 3.83 -3.00 -20.74
N GLU A 55 2.62 -3.55 -20.72
CA GLU A 55 1.39 -2.75 -20.69
C GLU A 55 1.34 -1.75 -19.53
N GLY A 56 1.98 -2.06 -18.39
CA GLY A 56 2.09 -1.14 -17.25
C GLY A 56 2.83 0.14 -17.64
N VAL A 57 3.96 0.03 -18.35
CA VAL A 57 4.72 1.18 -18.87
C VAL A 57 3.97 1.88 -20.00
N GLU A 58 3.41 1.10 -20.95
CA GLU A 58 2.66 1.65 -22.09
C GLU A 58 1.48 2.55 -21.65
N ASN A 59 0.79 2.16 -20.58
CA ASN A 59 -0.31 2.94 -20.03
C ASN A 59 0.10 4.33 -19.56
N PHE A 60 1.37 4.55 -19.18
CA PHE A 60 1.85 5.88 -18.79
C PHE A 60 2.22 6.78 -19.97
N LYS A 61 2.51 6.25 -21.15
CA LYS A 61 2.90 7.06 -22.32
C LYS A 61 1.88 8.15 -22.69
N LYS A 62 0.60 7.92 -22.41
CA LYS A 62 -0.48 8.89 -22.65
C LYS A 62 -0.76 9.81 -21.45
N LEU A 63 -0.20 9.50 -20.31
CA LEU A 63 -0.50 10.17 -19.03
C LEU A 63 0.58 11.15 -18.62
N VAL A 64 1.81 11.01 -19.11
CA VAL A 64 2.95 11.84 -18.71
C VAL A 64 3.59 12.54 -19.90
N ASP A 65 4.37 13.57 -19.66
CA ASP A 65 5.01 14.38 -20.69
C ASP A 65 6.32 13.75 -21.22
N GLY A 66 6.88 12.78 -20.49
CA GLY A 66 8.04 12.01 -20.97
C GLY A 66 8.37 10.81 -20.09
N ILE A 67 8.92 9.76 -20.72
CA ILE A 67 9.42 8.56 -20.07
C ILE A 67 10.87 8.34 -20.51
N PHE A 68 11.76 8.15 -19.55
CA PHE A 68 13.18 7.97 -19.77
C PHE A 68 13.68 6.73 -19.04
N ASN A 69 14.40 5.87 -19.75
CA ASN A 69 15.02 4.70 -19.14
C ASN A 69 16.43 5.04 -18.69
N VAL A 70 16.71 4.88 -17.39
CA VAL A 70 18.02 5.16 -16.77
C VAL A 70 18.70 3.87 -16.27
N SER A 71 18.12 2.70 -16.52
CA SER A 71 18.63 1.42 -16.00
C SER A 71 19.98 0.99 -16.56
N ASN A 72 20.34 1.49 -17.74
CA ASN A 72 21.65 1.21 -18.38
C ASN A 72 22.70 2.25 -18.07
N LEU A 73 22.37 3.33 -17.35
CA LEU A 73 23.28 4.39 -16.96
C LEU A 73 23.88 4.06 -15.59
N ASP A 74 25.18 4.34 -15.42
CA ASP A 74 25.74 4.36 -14.07
C ASP A 74 25.17 5.52 -13.25
N ASP A 75 25.50 5.59 -11.95
CA ASP A 75 24.92 6.60 -11.07
C ASP A 75 25.29 8.03 -11.48
N ILE A 76 26.50 8.27 -11.93
CA ILE A 76 27.00 9.60 -12.36
C ILE A 76 26.29 10.01 -13.65
N GLU A 77 26.20 9.11 -14.61
CA GLU A 77 25.49 9.32 -15.87
C GLU A 77 24.01 9.62 -15.64
N ALA A 78 23.35 8.82 -14.78
CA ALA A 78 21.92 8.99 -14.44
C ALA A 78 21.68 10.32 -13.74
N ILE A 79 22.54 10.73 -12.78
CA ILE A 79 22.44 12.03 -12.11
C ILE A 79 22.53 13.16 -13.14
N ASN A 80 23.53 13.12 -14.00
CA ASN A 80 23.75 14.15 -15.02
C ASN A 80 22.60 14.19 -16.03
N PHE A 81 22.08 13.02 -16.41
CA PHE A 81 20.94 12.92 -17.31
C PHE A 81 19.67 13.55 -16.70
N ILE A 82 19.34 13.22 -15.46
CA ILE A 82 18.16 13.78 -14.77
C ILE A 82 18.30 15.29 -14.59
N ARG A 83 19.48 15.78 -14.17
CA ARG A 83 19.76 17.22 -14.02
C ARG A 83 19.56 17.99 -15.33
N LYS A 84 19.98 17.43 -16.48
CA LYS A 84 19.78 18.05 -17.81
C LYS A 84 18.31 18.20 -18.19
N LYS A 85 17.39 17.45 -17.55
CA LYS A 85 15.93 17.60 -17.78
C LYS A 85 15.33 18.78 -17.03
N ASN A 86 16.10 19.44 -16.17
CA ASN A 86 15.66 20.57 -15.35
C ASN A 86 14.38 20.27 -14.56
N ILE A 87 14.34 19.10 -13.91
CA ILE A 87 13.26 18.70 -13.02
C ILE A 87 13.29 19.55 -11.76
N ASP A 88 12.16 20.07 -11.33
CA ASP A 88 12.04 20.88 -10.10
C ASP A 88 11.92 20.01 -8.86
N ILE A 89 11.09 18.96 -8.96
CA ILE A 89 10.82 18.01 -7.86
C ILE A 89 11.05 16.60 -8.37
N THR A 90 11.93 15.83 -7.73
CA THR A 90 12.09 14.41 -8.02
C THR A 90 11.59 13.56 -6.85
N PHE A 91 10.69 12.63 -7.16
CA PHE A 91 10.21 11.65 -6.22
C PHE A 91 11.05 10.38 -6.29
N ASP A 92 11.52 9.92 -5.14
CA ASP A 92 11.91 8.54 -4.93
C ASP A 92 10.67 7.74 -4.53
N ILE A 93 10.24 6.84 -5.40
CA ILE A 93 9.09 5.97 -5.11
C ILE A 93 9.49 4.51 -4.87
N MET A 94 10.76 4.26 -4.57
CA MET A 94 11.32 2.94 -4.24
C MET A 94 11.84 2.85 -2.80
N GLY A 95 12.47 3.92 -2.33
CA GLY A 95 13.15 3.97 -1.05
C GLY A 95 14.28 2.95 -0.94
N LEU A 96 14.33 2.20 0.16
CA LEU A 96 15.34 1.17 0.42
C LEU A 96 14.92 -0.23 -0.06
N SER A 97 13.95 -0.33 -0.97
CA SER A 97 13.56 -1.60 -1.58
C SER A 97 14.67 -2.18 -2.46
N SER A 98 14.47 -3.42 -2.93
CA SER A 98 15.38 -4.03 -3.91
C SER A 98 15.47 -3.19 -5.19
N SER A 99 16.63 -3.16 -5.83
CA SER A 99 16.88 -2.36 -7.06
C SER A 99 16.74 -0.85 -6.89
N ASN A 100 16.85 -0.33 -5.66
CA ASN A 100 16.82 1.11 -5.41
C ASN A 100 18.03 1.83 -6.05
N ARG A 101 17.90 3.13 -6.21
CA ARG A 101 18.95 4.03 -6.71
C ARG A 101 19.19 5.17 -5.74
N ILE A 102 19.29 4.83 -4.45
CA ILE A 102 19.45 5.80 -3.36
C ILE A 102 20.69 6.70 -3.52
N ALA A 103 21.73 6.22 -4.20
CA ALA A 103 22.93 6.98 -4.52
C ALA A 103 22.62 8.23 -5.35
N LEU A 104 21.62 8.20 -6.21
CA LEU A 104 21.20 9.35 -7.00
C LEU A 104 20.72 10.48 -6.08
N PHE A 105 19.88 10.15 -5.11
CA PHE A 105 19.31 11.11 -4.17
C PHE A 105 20.34 11.64 -3.16
N LYS A 106 21.33 10.82 -2.78
CA LYS A 106 22.47 11.29 -1.97
C LYS A 106 23.28 12.39 -2.68
N ASN A 107 23.30 12.38 -4.01
CA ASN A 107 24.01 13.37 -4.85
C ASN A 107 23.12 14.51 -5.37
N ARG A 108 21.86 14.55 -4.98
CA ARG A 108 20.86 15.56 -5.33
C ARG A 108 20.64 15.69 -6.85
N VAL A 109 19.59 15.07 -7.36
CA VAL A 109 19.26 15.08 -8.81
C VAL A 109 18.38 16.25 -9.22
N SER A 110 17.68 16.87 -8.26
CA SER A 110 16.82 18.05 -8.49
C SER A 110 16.85 19.00 -7.29
N PRO A 111 16.38 20.24 -7.45
CA PRO A 111 16.28 21.22 -6.36
C PRO A 111 15.51 20.70 -5.14
N ILE A 112 14.43 19.98 -5.35
CA ILE A 112 13.60 19.38 -4.29
C ILE A 112 13.52 17.87 -4.52
N GLN A 113 13.74 17.10 -3.46
CA GLN A 113 13.69 15.64 -3.46
C GLN A 113 12.70 15.13 -2.40
N ILE A 114 11.78 14.27 -2.80
CA ILE A 114 10.68 13.80 -1.96
C ILE A 114 10.64 12.27 -1.97
N SER A 115 10.56 11.65 -0.78
CA SER A 115 10.24 10.24 -0.61
C SER A 115 8.72 10.05 -0.55
N TRP A 116 8.18 9.17 -1.38
CA TRP A 116 6.75 8.88 -1.38
C TRP A 116 6.44 7.52 -2.00
N LEU A 117 5.40 6.90 -1.51
CA LEU A 117 4.64 5.79 -2.05
C LEU A 117 5.24 4.40 -1.79
N GLY A 118 6.43 4.06 -2.32
CA GLY A 118 6.93 2.67 -2.30
C GLY A 118 7.64 2.25 -1.03
N TYR A 119 8.09 3.21 -0.21
CA TYR A 119 8.77 2.95 1.06
C TYR A 119 8.16 3.78 2.19
N CYS A 120 7.56 3.09 3.13
CA CYS A 120 6.77 3.71 4.20
C CYS A 120 7.61 3.95 5.46
N ASN A 121 8.74 4.66 5.34
CA ASN A 121 9.57 5.07 6.48
C ASN A 121 10.60 6.13 6.05
N THR A 122 11.37 6.68 7.00
CA THR A 122 12.51 7.56 6.73
C THR A 122 13.58 6.84 5.93
N LEU A 123 14.25 7.55 5.03
CA LEU A 123 15.40 7.04 4.28
C LEU A 123 16.75 7.28 4.97
N GLY A 124 16.79 8.19 5.95
CA GLY A 124 18.02 8.53 6.65
C GLY A 124 19.06 9.24 5.75
N ILE A 125 18.61 9.98 4.72
CA ILE A 125 19.50 10.64 3.76
C ILE A 125 19.40 12.15 3.91
N LYS A 126 20.52 12.81 4.18
CA LYS A 126 20.61 14.27 4.35
C LYS A 126 20.00 15.07 3.19
N ASN A 127 20.09 14.57 1.97
CA ASN A 127 19.65 15.27 0.76
C ASN A 127 18.22 14.90 0.34
N MET A 128 17.51 14.07 1.09
CA MET A 128 16.06 13.89 0.91
C MET A 128 15.34 14.96 1.74
N ASP A 129 14.62 15.85 1.07
CA ASP A 129 14.07 17.04 1.72
C ASP A 129 12.76 16.73 2.43
N TYR A 130 11.89 15.92 1.82
CA TYR A 130 10.55 15.68 2.33
C TYR A 130 10.16 14.20 2.24
N LEU A 131 9.25 13.82 3.15
CA LEU A 131 8.51 12.55 3.16
C LEU A 131 7.01 12.86 3.16
N ILE A 132 6.25 12.30 2.21
CA ILE A 132 4.80 12.43 2.21
C ILE A 132 4.17 11.32 3.07
N ALA A 133 3.36 11.73 4.03
CA ALA A 133 2.60 10.87 4.93
C ALA A 133 1.16 11.39 5.11
N ASP A 134 0.43 10.84 6.06
CA ASP A 134 -0.84 11.38 6.57
C ASP A 134 -0.84 11.38 8.11
N PRO A 135 -1.78 12.08 8.77
CA PRO A 135 -1.79 12.26 10.23
C PRO A 135 -1.99 10.96 11.04
N ASN A 136 -2.45 9.87 10.41
CA ASN A 136 -2.62 8.58 11.07
C ASN A 136 -1.35 7.71 11.03
N LEU A 137 -0.37 8.07 10.18
CA LEU A 137 0.86 7.31 9.97
C LEU A 137 2.01 7.81 10.85
N ILE A 138 2.13 9.13 10.99
CA ILE A 138 3.17 9.80 11.76
C ILE A 138 2.48 10.84 12.65
N TYR A 139 2.66 10.74 13.95
CA TYR A 139 2.10 11.69 14.90
C TYR A 139 3.02 12.91 15.06
N GLU A 140 2.48 14.04 15.44
CA GLU A 140 3.24 15.29 15.58
C GLU A 140 4.44 15.17 16.52
N ASN A 141 4.32 14.40 17.59
CA ASN A 141 5.38 14.17 18.57
C ASN A 141 6.44 13.13 18.10
N GLU A 142 6.33 12.61 16.88
CA GLU A 142 7.25 11.63 16.30
C GLU A 142 8.00 12.15 15.08
N ILE A 143 7.69 13.36 14.63
CA ILE A 143 8.27 13.96 13.41
C ILE A 143 9.79 14.00 13.47
N ASP A 144 10.36 14.26 14.64
CA ASP A 144 11.81 14.32 14.85
C ASP A 144 12.54 12.98 14.68
N GLN A 145 11.80 11.86 14.58
CA GLN A 145 12.37 10.55 14.28
C GLN A 145 12.66 10.35 12.76
N TYR A 146 12.19 11.28 11.93
CA TYR A 146 12.37 11.24 10.48
C TYR A 146 13.44 12.24 10.07
N SER A 147 14.34 11.84 9.17
CA SER A 147 15.38 12.74 8.65
C SER A 147 14.85 13.74 7.64
N GLU A 148 13.76 13.43 7.00
CA GLU A 148 13.02 14.27 6.06
C GLU A 148 12.01 15.15 6.80
N LYS A 149 11.73 16.32 6.25
CA LYS A 149 10.58 17.11 6.70
C LYS A 149 9.28 16.41 6.29
N VAL A 150 8.47 16.03 7.26
CA VAL A 150 7.20 15.33 6.99
C VAL A 150 6.18 16.31 6.42
N MET A 151 5.57 15.94 5.30
CA MET A 151 4.48 16.64 4.65
C MET A 151 3.21 15.79 4.75
N PHE A 152 2.15 16.34 5.29
CA PHE A 152 0.91 15.61 5.49
C PHE A 152 -0.12 15.88 4.38
N LEU A 153 -0.55 14.81 3.72
CA LEU A 153 -1.84 14.81 3.02
C LEU A 153 -2.98 14.75 4.07
N PRO A 154 -4.11 15.42 3.81
CA PRO A 154 -5.12 15.62 4.88
C PRO A 154 -5.86 14.34 5.29
N ASN A 155 -5.89 13.32 4.47
CA ASN A 155 -6.65 12.09 4.74
C ASN A 155 -5.76 10.84 4.69
N ILE A 156 -5.28 10.45 3.52
CA ILE A 156 -4.50 9.23 3.28
C ILE A 156 -3.32 9.54 2.36
N TRP A 157 -2.20 8.83 2.57
CA TRP A 157 -0.95 9.08 1.81
C TRP A 157 -0.95 8.51 0.39
N ASN A 158 -1.88 7.61 0.06
CA ASN A 158 -2.02 7.00 -1.25
C ASN A 158 -3.49 6.77 -1.61
N CYS A 159 -3.77 6.70 -2.91
CA CYS A 159 -5.12 6.52 -3.41
C CYS A 159 -5.06 5.90 -4.81
N HIS A 160 -6.05 5.11 -5.19
CA HIS A 160 -6.23 4.70 -6.57
C HIS A 160 -7.73 4.60 -6.93
N LYS A 161 -8.05 4.62 -8.23
CA LYS A 161 -9.43 4.66 -8.74
C LYS A 161 -10.27 3.39 -8.51
N GLY A 162 -9.71 2.39 -7.82
CA GLY A 162 -10.29 1.06 -7.75
C GLY A 162 -9.80 0.16 -8.90
N PHE A 163 -10.43 -0.98 -9.04
CA PHE A 163 -10.03 -2.02 -10.00
C PHE A 163 -10.95 -2.07 -11.21
N GLU A 164 -10.42 -2.45 -12.36
CA GLU A 164 -11.14 -2.46 -13.64
C GLU A 164 -12.02 -3.72 -13.79
N PHE A 165 -12.97 -3.89 -12.86
CA PHE A 165 -14.03 -4.89 -13.01
C PHE A 165 -15.31 -4.41 -12.31
N ARG A 166 -16.45 -5.01 -12.69
CA ARG A 166 -17.73 -4.66 -12.06
C ARG A 166 -17.75 -5.09 -10.61
N ARG A 167 -17.71 -4.10 -9.70
CA ARG A 167 -17.84 -4.33 -8.27
C ARG A 167 -19.26 -4.78 -7.94
N GLN A 168 -19.38 -5.82 -7.11
CA GLN A 168 -20.67 -6.30 -6.60
C GLN A 168 -20.50 -6.74 -5.15
N GLU A 169 -21.60 -6.71 -4.40
CA GLU A 169 -21.63 -7.22 -3.03
C GLU A 169 -21.67 -8.76 -3.05
N TYR A 170 -20.74 -9.36 -2.31
CA TYR A 170 -20.70 -10.81 -2.14
C TYR A 170 -21.12 -11.19 -0.72
N PRO A 171 -21.99 -12.22 -0.54
CA PRO A 171 -22.35 -12.71 0.77
C PRO A 171 -21.13 -13.23 1.51
N ALA A 172 -21.10 -13.04 2.84
CA ALA A 172 -20.06 -13.60 3.67
C ALA A 172 -20.07 -15.14 3.59
N PRO A 173 -18.93 -15.81 3.39
CA PRO A 173 -18.85 -17.28 3.35
C PRO A 173 -19.52 -17.97 4.54
N VAL A 174 -19.43 -17.41 5.74
CA VAL A 174 -20.04 -17.92 6.97
C VAL A 174 -21.58 -18.07 6.89
N LEU A 175 -22.24 -17.41 5.95
CA LEU A 175 -23.68 -17.58 5.74
C LEU A 175 -24.04 -18.89 5.02
N LYS A 176 -23.06 -19.49 4.34
CA LYS A 176 -23.19 -20.79 3.66
C LYS A 176 -22.44 -21.90 4.40
N ASN A 177 -21.40 -21.53 5.13
CA ASN A 177 -20.55 -22.44 5.88
C ASN A 177 -20.92 -22.41 7.37
N ASP A 178 -20.73 -23.52 8.07
CA ASP A 178 -20.90 -23.58 9.52
C ASP A 178 -19.64 -23.13 10.28
N TYR A 179 -18.69 -22.48 9.59
CA TYR A 179 -17.42 -22.00 10.14
C TYR A 179 -17.00 -20.67 9.53
N ILE A 180 -16.17 -19.94 10.28
CA ILE A 180 -15.52 -18.72 9.82
C ILE A 180 -14.26 -19.04 9.02
N THR A 181 -14.06 -18.28 7.95
CA THR A 181 -12.83 -18.32 7.16
C THR A 181 -12.08 -17.00 7.28
N PHE A 182 -10.96 -17.03 7.96
CA PHE A 182 -9.96 -15.96 7.92
C PHE A 182 -9.11 -16.05 6.66
N GLY A 183 -8.50 -14.93 6.26
CA GLY A 183 -7.55 -14.95 5.16
C GLY A 183 -6.43 -13.93 5.33
N SER A 184 -5.27 -14.23 4.76
CA SER A 184 -4.20 -13.26 4.59
C SER A 184 -3.53 -13.45 3.23
N PHE A 185 -3.63 -12.42 2.38
CA PHE A 185 -3.04 -12.44 1.03
C PHE A 185 -1.82 -11.51 0.97
N ASN A 186 -1.29 -11.14 2.12
CA ASN A 186 -0.06 -10.38 2.27
C ASN A 186 1.16 -11.15 1.73
N ASN A 187 2.22 -10.39 1.42
CA ASN A 187 3.49 -10.98 1.07
C ASN A 187 3.99 -11.88 2.22
N PHE A 188 4.43 -13.09 1.87
CA PHE A 188 4.94 -14.11 2.80
C PHE A 188 5.98 -13.53 3.79
N ASN A 189 6.90 -12.68 3.33
CA ASN A 189 7.95 -12.09 4.17
C ASN A 189 7.43 -11.22 5.33
N LYS A 190 6.14 -10.88 5.34
CA LYS A 190 5.49 -10.17 6.45
C LYS A 190 4.95 -11.08 7.55
N ILE A 191 4.89 -12.40 7.28
CA ILE A 191 4.36 -13.41 8.22
C ILE A 191 5.51 -13.89 9.10
N ASN A 192 5.67 -13.25 10.25
CA ASN A 192 6.69 -13.59 11.24
C ASN A 192 6.13 -14.48 12.37
N SER A 193 6.99 -14.91 13.29
CA SER A 193 6.62 -15.80 14.39
C SER A 193 5.53 -15.24 15.32
N SER A 194 5.54 -13.92 15.58
CA SER A 194 4.51 -13.27 16.42
C SER A 194 3.15 -13.30 15.71
N VAL A 195 3.11 -13.01 14.39
CA VAL A 195 1.90 -13.10 13.59
C VAL A 195 1.33 -14.53 13.64
N ILE A 196 2.17 -15.55 13.43
CA ILE A 196 1.76 -16.96 13.46
C ILE A 196 1.21 -17.35 14.82
N LYS A 197 1.87 -16.93 15.92
CA LYS A 197 1.40 -17.19 17.28
C LYS A 197 0.01 -16.61 17.51
N ILE A 198 -0.20 -15.34 17.18
CA ILE A 198 -1.48 -14.64 17.38
C ILE A 198 -2.60 -15.27 16.52
N TRP A 199 -2.31 -15.57 15.25
CA TRP A 199 -3.29 -16.23 14.39
C TRP A 199 -3.63 -17.64 14.88
N SER A 200 -2.64 -18.38 15.40
CA SER A 200 -2.87 -19.69 16.03
C SER A 200 -3.76 -19.58 17.26
N ASP A 201 -3.56 -18.57 18.09
CA ASP A 201 -4.37 -18.35 19.29
C ASP A 201 -5.82 -17.97 18.94
N ILE A 202 -6.03 -17.22 17.85
CA ILE A 202 -7.37 -16.96 17.29
C ILE A 202 -8.05 -18.28 16.88
N LEU A 203 -7.36 -19.12 16.10
CA LEU A 203 -7.91 -20.37 15.60
C LEU A 203 -8.26 -21.35 16.72
N LYS A 204 -7.46 -21.39 17.78
CA LYS A 204 -7.74 -22.19 18.99
C LYS A 204 -8.99 -21.72 19.73
N LYS A 205 -9.25 -20.40 19.76
CA LYS A 205 -10.42 -19.81 20.43
C LYS A 205 -11.72 -19.96 19.63
N ILE A 206 -11.62 -20.24 18.33
CA ILE A 206 -12.78 -20.34 17.43
C ILE A 206 -12.79 -21.74 16.78
N PRO A 207 -13.43 -22.74 17.40
CA PRO A 207 -13.47 -24.08 16.85
C PRO A 207 -13.97 -24.12 15.41
N ASN A 208 -13.42 -25.01 14.59
CA ASN A 208 -13.73 -25.20 13.17
C ASN A 208 -13.39 -24.02 12.25
N SER A 209 -12.85 -22.92 12.76
CA SER A 209 -12.39 -21.82 11.89
C SER A 209 -11.26 -22.26 10.97
N LYS A 210 -11.15 -21.59 9.81
CA LYS A 210 -10.12 -21.83 8.80
C LYS A 210 -9.33 -20.56 8.56
N LEU A 211 -8.06 -20.72 8.19
CA LEU A 211 -7.20 -19.63 7.72
C LEU A 211 -6.67 -19.98 6.34
N ILE A 212 -6.93 -19.11 5.37
CA ILE A 212 -6.42 -19.21 4.01
C ILE A 212 -5.25 -18.23 3.86
N ILE A 213 -4.09 -18.75 3.48
CA ILE A 213 -2.89 -17.96 3.23
C ILE A 213 -2.51 -18.09 1.74
N LYS A 214 -2.24 -16.97 1.08
CA LYS A 214 -1.67 -16.98 -0.26
C LYS A 214 -0.15 -17.09 -0.14
N SER A 215 0.43 -18.16 -0.72
CA SER A 215 1.87 -18.37 -0.67
C SER A 215 2.45 -18.60 -2.08
N PRO A 216 3.59 -17.97 -2.41
CA PRO A 216 4.13 -18.01 -3.75
C PRO A 216 4.87 -19.33 -4.07
N THR A 217 5.46 -20.00 -3.08
CA THR A 217 6.31 -21.18 -3.32
C THR A 217 6.00 -22.35 -2.40
N LYS A 218 6.32 -23.56 -2.87
CA LYS A 218 6.20 -24.79 -2.06
C LYS A 218 7.10 -24.73 -0.80
N LYS A 219 8.27 -24.11 -0.90
CA LYS A 219 9.19 -23.94 0.23
C LYS A 219 8.57 -23.08 1.33
N ASP A 220 7.91 -22.00 0.93
CA ASP A 220 7.23 -21.08 1.88
C ASP A 220 6.07 -21.80 2.57
N ILE A 221 5.31 -22.62 1.82
CA ILE A 221 4.22 -23.44 2.36
C ILE A 221 4.75 -24.39 3.43
N ASN A 222 5.79 -25.19 3.12
CA ASN A 222 6.35 -26.14 4.08
C ASN A 222 6.81 -25.42 5.36
N TYR A 223 7.49 -24.28 5.24
CA TYR A 223 7.95 -23.50 6.38
C TYR A 223 6.79 -23.01 7.26
N LEU A 224 5.71 -22.51 6.65
CA LEU A 224 4.54 -22.07 7.41
C LEU A 224 3.80 -23.26 8.05
N GLU A 225 3.67 -24.37 7.32
CA GLU A 225 3.06 -25.61 7.86
C GLU A 225 3.76 -26.07 9.13
N ASP A 226 5.10 -26.10 9.15
CA ASP A 226 5.89 -26.51 10.30
C ASP A 226 5.65 -25.57 11.50
N LEU A 227 5.56 -24.26 11.25
CA LEU A 227 5.30 -23.28 12.31
C LEU A 227 3.87 -23.37 12.86
N PHE A 228 2.88 -23.61 12.03
CA PHE A 228 1.50 -23.83 12.47
C PHE A 228 1.31 -25.21 13.13
N ASP A 229 2.06 -26.20 12.71
CA ASP A 229 2.09 -27.53 13.35
C ASP A 229 2.62 -27.44 14.78
N THR A 230 3.72 -26.72 15.00
CA THR A 230 4.27 -26.40 16.33
C THR A 230 3.24 -25.74 17.24
N ASN A 231 2.29 -24.98 16.66
CA ASN A 231 1.19 -24.36 17.39
C ASN A 231 -0.08 -25.22 17.46
N ASN A 232 -0.09 -26.46 16.98
CA ASN A 232 -1.21 -27.39 16.96
C ASN A 232 -2.46 -26.91 16.21
N VAL A 233 -2.30 -26.14 15.12
CA VAL A 233 -3.40 -25.61 14.29
C VAL A 233 -3.25 -25.87 12.81
N LYS A 234 -2.28 -26.67 12.39
CA LYS A 234 -1.99 -26.98 10.98
C LYS A 234 -3.23 -27.41 10.18
N GLN A 235 -4.12 -28.21 10.78
CA GLN A 235 -5.36 -28.70 10.17
C GLN A 235 -6.36 -27.57 9.83
N SER A 236 -6.19 -26.40 10.39
CA SER A 236 -7.03 -25.22 10.13
C SER A 236 -6.48 -24.33 9.02
N ILE A 237 -5.29 -24.61 8.50
CA ILE A 237 -4.62 -23.78 7.52
C ILE A 237 -4.77 -24.38 6.11
N SER A 238 -4.96 -23.51 5.14
CA SER A 238 -4.90 -23.86 3.73
C SER A 238 -4.14 -22.79 2.93
N PHE A 239 -3.49 -23.23 1.85
CA PHE A 239 -2.70 -22.33 1.02
C PHE A 239 -3.31 -22.22 -0.38
N LEU A 240 -3.27 -21.01 -0.92
CA LEU A 240 -3.66 -20.74 -2.31
C LEU A 240 -2.42 -20.36 -3.12
N PRO A 241 -2.28 -20.88 -4.33
CA PRO A 241 -1.22 -20.48 -5.23
C PRO A 241 -1.41 -19.04 -5.70
N PRO A 242 -0.36 -18.38 -6.22
CA PRO A 242 -0.48 -17.12 -6.92
C PRO A 242 -1.40 -17.25 -8.14
N GLU A 243 -2.27 -16.28 -8.34
CA GLU A 243 -3.10 -16.17 -9.53
C GLU A 243 -2.35 -15.39 -10.63
N LYS A 244 -2.45 -15.84 -11.87
CA LYS A 244 -1.84 -15.16 -13.02
C LYS A 244 -2.60 -13.91 -13.41
N GLU A 245 -3.93 -14.01 -13.42
CA GLU A 245 -4.82 -12.91 -13.77
C GLU A 245 -5.26 -12.17 -12.50
N PHE A 246 -5.14 -10.86 -12.52
CA PHE A 246 -5.48 -10.03 -11.35
C PHE A 246 -6.94 -10.17 -10.92
N ILE A 247 -7.87 -10.36 -11.87
CA ILE A 247 -9.29 -10.58 -11.54
C ILE A 247 -9.50 -11.86 -10.73
N ASN A 248 -8.75 -12.93 -11.06
CA ASN A 248 -8.84 -14.18 -10.31
C ASN A 248 -8.27 -14.00 -8.89
N HIS A 249 -7.22 -13.21 -8.74
CA HIS A 249 -6.70 -12.84 -7.42
C HIS A 249 -7.75 -12.11 -6.58
N LEU A 250 -8.43 -11.11 -7.13
CA LEU A 250 -9.51 -10.40 -6.41
C LEU A 250 -10.66 -11.34 -6.02
N ASN A 251 -11.01 -12.30 -6.88
CA ASN A 251 -12.05 -13.28 -6.58
C ASN A 251 -11.71 -14.19 -5.38
N LEU A 252 -10.43 -14.33 -5.00
CA LEU A 252 -10.06 -15.09 -3.81
C LEU A 252 -10.63 -14.48 -2.52
N TYR A 253 -10.84 -13.15 -2.47
CA TYR A 253 -11.45 -12.48 -1.32
C TYR A 253 -12.89 -12.93 -1.04
N GLN A 254 -13.58 -13.51 -2.03
CA GLN A 254 -14.92 -14.12 -1.82
C GLN A 254 -14.86 -15.40 -0.98
N LYS A 255 -13.69 -15.99 -0.77
CA LYS A 255 -13.51 -17.22 0.02
C LYS A 255 -13.30 -16.94 1.50
N ILE A 256 -13.12 -15.68 1.90
CA ILE A 256 -12.81 -15.28 3.27
C ILE A 256 -13.86 -14.35 3.86
N ASP A 257 -14.08 -14.48 5.14
CA ASP A 257 -14.99 -13.65 5.92
C ASP A 257 -14.29 -12.40 6.46
N ILE A 258 -13.07 -12.55 6.93
CA ILE A 258 -12.27 -11.55 7.61
C ILE A 258 -10.83 -11.68 7.11
N ALA A 259 -10.24 -10.57 6.69
CA ALA A 259 -8.82 -10.50 6.38
C ALA A 259 -8.02 -10.19 7.66
N LEU A 260 -6.99 -11.00 7.95
CA LEU A 260 -6.04 -10.77 9.03
C LEU A 260 -4.81 -10.07 8.47
N ASP A 261 -4.59 -8.84 8.92
CA ASP A 261 -3.41 -8.07 8.55
C ASP A 261 -2.18 -8.53 9.33
N THR A 262 -1.02 -8.37 8.72
CA THR A 262 0.29 -8.66 9.32
C THR A 262 0.80 -7.49 10.15
N PHE A 263 1.67 -7.75 11.11
CA PHE A 263 2.32 -6.76 11.96
C PHE A 263 3.77 -7.19 12.31
N PRO A 264 4.69 -6.26 12.58
CA PRO A 264 4.52 -4.80 12.56
C PRO A 264 4.43 -4.21 11.15
N TRP A 265 4.63 -4.99 10.09
CA TRP A 265 4.54 -4.52 8.72
C TRP A 265 3.17 -4.85 8.11
N ASN A 266 2.31 -3.83 8.06
CA ASN A 266 0.95 -3.97 7.56
C ASN A 266 0.87 -4.21 6.04
N GLY A 267 -0.27 -4.75 5.61
CA GLY A 267 -0.71 -4.72 4.22
C GLY A 267 -1.07 -3.30 3.79
N VAL A 268 -0.83 -2.98 2.52
CA VAL A 268 -1.32 -1.75 1.88
C VAL A 268 -2.22 -2.14 0.72
N THR A 269 -1.66 -2.59 -0.39
CA THR A 269 -2.44 -2.97 -1.58
C THR A 269 -3.45 -4.06 -1.25
N THR A 270 -3.06 -5.08 -0.51
CA THR A 270 -3.95 -6.17 -0.08
C THR A 270 -5.10 -5.69 0.82
N SER A 271 -4.88 -4.64 1.61
CA SER A 271 -5.95 -4.01 2.40
C SER A 271 -6.92 -3.23 1.51
N PHE A 272 -6.41 -2.49 0.51
CA PHE A 272 -7.26 -1.84 -0.50
C PHE A 272 -8.10 -2.85 -1.29
N GLU A 273 -7.50 -3.97 -1.70
CA GLU A 273 -8.17 -5.07 -2.40
C GLU A 273 -9.29 -5.67 -1.53
N SER A 274 -8.98 -5.98 -0.27
CA SER A 274 -9.93 -6.52 0.70
C SER A 274 -11.14 -5.60 0.88
N ILE A 275 -10.88 -4.31 1.12
CA ILE A 275 -11.91 -3.28 1.29
C ILE A 275 -12.74 -3.12 0.01
N TRP A 276 -12.10 -3.10 -1.16
CA TRP A 276 -12.80 -3.07 -2.44
C TRP A 276 -13.78 -4.23 -2.60
N MET A 277 -13.39 -5.41 -2.14
CA MET A 277 -14.21 -6.63 -2.16
C MET A 277 -15.22 -6.72 -1.01
N GLY A 278 -15.29 -5.71 -0.14
CA GLY A 278 -16.21 -5.69 1.01
C GLY A 278 -15.82 -6.63 2.15
N VAL A 279 -14.53 -6.98 2.24
CA VAL A 279 -14.00 -7.85 3.30
C VAL A 279 -13.31 -7.00 4.36
N PRO A 280 -13.69 -7.11 5.65
CA PRO A 280 -13.08 -6.37 6.74
C PRO A 280 -11.62 -6.78 6.94
N VAL A 281 -10.75 -5.79 7.13
CA VAL A 281 -9.33 -5.97 7.45
C VAL A 281 -9.12 -5.69 8.92
N LEU A 282 -8.90 -6.74 9.72
CA LEU A 282 -8.49 -6.57 11.10
C LEU A 282 -6.98 -6.27 11.13
N THR A 283 -6.61 -5.11 11.62
CA THR A 283 -5.22 -4.64 11.71
C THR A 283 -4.83 -4.31 13.14
N MET A 284 -3.52 -4.28 13.42
CA MET A 284 -2.99 -3.84 14.70
C MET A 284 -2.22 -2.53 14.51
N LYS A 285 -2.51 -1.55 15.38
CA LYS A 285 -1.80 -0.28 15.44
C LYS A 285 -0.34 -0.51 15.84
N GLY A 286 0.56 0.12 15.10
CA GLY A 286 1.99 0.04 15.38
C GLY A 286 2.62 1.35 15.87
N TYR A 287 3.92 1.47 15.71
CA TYR A 287 4.76 2.50 16.32
C TYR A 287 5.47 3.42 15.32
N ASN A 288 5.32 3.17 14.01
CA ASN A 288 5.91 3.99 12.94
C ASN A 288 5.06 3.91 11.67
N PHE A 289 5.44 4.62 10.63
CA PHE A 289 4.70 4.73 9.37
C PHE A 289 4.24 3.35 8.84
N ASN A 290 5.16 2.42 8.56
CA ASN A 290 4.80 1.15 7.91
C ASN A 290 3.95 0.22 8.79
N SER A 291 4.00 0.40 10.10
CA SER A 291 3.21 -0.37 11.06
C SER A 291 1.85 0.27 11.40
N ARG A 292 1.55 1.44 10.81
CA ARG A 292 0.26 2.14 10.93
C ARG A 292 -0.49 2.26 9.61
N CYS A 293 0.03 1.66 8.53
CA CYS A 293 -0.67 1.68 7.24
C CYS A 293 -2.10 1.12 7.34
N GLY A 294 -2.28 0.01 8.05
CA GLY A 294 -3.60 -0.56 8.32
C GLY A 294 -4.51 0.36 9.15
N GLU A 295 -3.94 1.03 10.16
CA GLU A 295 -4.66 2.04 10.95
C GLU A 295 -5.16 3.18 10.06
N SER A 296 -4.28 3.80 9.26
CA SER A 296 -4.67 4.89 8.36
C SER A 296 -5.76 4.46 7.37
N ILE A 297 -5.62 3.28 6.77
CA ILE A 297 -6.60 2.73 5.83
C ILE A 297 -7.97 2.57 6.51
N ASN A 298 -8.03 1.93 7.69
CA ASN A 298 -9.29 1.68 8.38
C ASN A 298 -9.95 2.96 8.90
N ARG A 299 -9.18 3.95 9.39
CA ARG A 299 -9.72 5.27 9.77
C ARG A 299 -10.34 5.99 8.59
N ASN A 300 -9.72 5.91 7.41
CA ASN A 300 -10.22 6.56 6.20
C ASN A 300 -11.49 5.93 5.61
N ILE A 301 -11.89 4.75 6.07
CA ILE A 301 -13.19 4.12 5.78
C ILE A 301 -14.11 4.10 7.01
N LYS A 302 -13.77 4.80 8.09
CA LYS A 302 -14.55 4.87 9.33
C LYS A 302 -14.82 3.51 9.98
N MET A 303 -13.76 2.69 10.06
CA MET A 303 -13.76 1.33 10.63
C MET A 303 -12.75 1.22 11.77
N GLU A 304 -12.78 2.16 12.72
CA GLU A 304 -11.91 2.18 13.89
C GLU A 304 -12.06 0.91 14.75
N GLU A 305 -13.24 0.30 14.73
CA GLU A 305 -13.52 -0.97 15.38
C GLU A 305 -12.66 -2.15 14.89
N LEU A 306 -12.07 -2.02 13.70
CA LEU A 306 -11.15 -3.02 13.11
C LEU A 306 -9.67 -2.71 13.40
N ILE A 307 -9.36 -1.72 14.23
CA ILE A 307 -8.00 -1.35 14.63
C ILE A 307 -7.77 -1.85 16.05
N ALA A 308 -6.91 -2.84 16.22
CA ALA A 308 -6.52 -3.35 17.52
C ALA A 308 -5.38 -2.51 18.12
N SER A 309 -5.41 -2.29 19.43
CA SER A 309 -4.38 -1.56 20.18
C SER A 309 -3.12 -2.38 20.44
N ASP A 310 -3.30 -3.70 20.62
CA ASP A 310 -2.29 -4.68 20.99
C ASP A 310 -2.70 -6.09 20.57
N GLU A 311 -1.88 -7.08 20.91
CA GLU A 311 -2.10 -8.49 20.56
C GLU A 311 -3.39 -9.07 21.19
N ASP A 312 -3.68 -8.74 22.44
CA ASP A 312 -4.86 -9.23 23.13
C ASP A 312 -6.15 -8.63 22.54
N ASP A 313 -6.14 -7.34 22.23
CA ASP A 313 -7.25 -6.66 21.54
C ASP A 313 -7.45 -7.19 20.11
N TYR A 314 -6.35 -7.53 19.41
CA TYR A 314 -6.42 -8.15 18.08
C TYR A 314 -7.16 -9.49 18.14
N ILE A 315 -6.77 -10.36 19.09
CA ILE A 315 -7.45 -11.65 19.32
C ILE A 315 -8.93 -11.43 19.69
N LYS A 316 -9.19 -10.52 20.63
CA LYS A 316 -10.56 -10.20 21.09
C LYS A 316 -11.45 -9.72 19.96
N LYS A 317 -10.97 -8.83 19.12
CA LYS A 317 -11.71 -8.32 17.95
C LYS A 317 -11.96 -9.42 16.91
N ALA A 318 -10.96 -10.27 16.64
CA ALA A 318 -11.11 -11.41 15.74
C ALA A 318 -12.21 -12.37 16.23
N VAL A 319 -12.18 -12.70 17.54
CA VAL A 319 -13.21 -13.57 18.16
C VAL A 319 -14.59 -12.92 18.09
N ASN A 320 -14.72 -11.63 18.42
CA ASN A 320 -15.99 -10.92 18.36
C ASN A 320 -16.59 -10.93 16.95
N LEU A 321 -15.80 -10.62 15.92
CA LEU A 321 -16.23 -10.66 14.52
C LEU A 321 -16.66 -12.08 14.10
N ALA A 322 -15.92 -13.10 14.53
CA ALA A 322 -16.17 -14.49 14.14
C ALA A 322 -17.40 -15.11 14.82
N THR A 323 -17.67 -14.73 16.06
CA THR A 323 -18.78 -15.30 16.86
C THR A 323 -20.10 -14.55 16.68
N ASN A 324 -20.07 -13.33 16.16
CA ASN A 324 -21.26 -12.52 15.90
C ASN A 324 -21.52 -12.36 14.40
N LYS A 325 -22.19 -13.36 13.80
CA LYS A 325 -22.47 -13.39 12.35
C LYS A 325 -23.21 -12.13 11.86
N ASN A 326 -24.20 -11.65 12.61
CA ASN A 326 -24.96 -10.45 12.22
C ASN A 326 -24.09 -9.19 12.22
N TYR A 327 -23.23 -9.06 13.21
CA TYR A 327 -22.28 -7.96 13.28
C TYR A 327 -21.28 -8.01 12.12
N LEU A 328 -20.70 -9.16 11.84
CA LEU A 328 -19.80 -9.34 10.70
C LEU A 328 -20.46 -8.95 9.36
N VAL A 329 -21.69 -9.42 9.12
CA VAL A 329 -22.44 -9.08 7.90
C VAL A 329 -22.69 -7.57 7.83
N SER A 330 -23.03 -6.92 8.93
CA SER A 330 -23.24 -5.46 8.97
C SER A 330 -21.95 -4.68 8.66
N ILE A 331 -20.82 -5.11 9.20
CA ILE A 331 -19.49 -4.54 8.92
C ILE A 331 -19.13 -4.69 7.44
N ARG A 332 -19.30 -5.88 6.86
CA ARG A 332 -19.01 -6.12 5.43
C ARG A 332 -19.87 -5.21 4.54
N LYS A 333 -21.14 -5.07 4.83
CA LYS A 333 -22.05 -4.18 4.10
C LYS A 333 -21.64 -2.71 4.23
N LYS A 334 -21.27 -2.27 5.44
CA LYS A 334 -20.78 -0.91 5.70
C LYS A 334 -19.52 -0.65 4.88
N ILE A 335 -18.51 -1.54 4.91
CA ILE A 335 -17.29 -1.43 4.13
C ILE A 335 -17.59 -1.35 2.62
N TYR A 336 -18.44 -2.25 2.13
CA TYR A 336 -18.82 -2.25 0.72
C TYR A 336 -19.41 -0.90 0.28
N ASN A 337 -20.28 -0.29 1.07
CA ASN A 337 -20.94 0.96 0.76
C ASN A 337 -20.00 2.16 0.89
N GLU A 338 -19.21 2.22 1.97
CA GLU A 338 -18.32 3.35 2.26
C GLU A 338 -17.08 3.40 1.35
N ALA A 339 -16.59 2.26 0.86
CA ALA A 339 -15.31 2.18 0.14
C ALA A 339 -15.21 3.18 -1.01
N ILE A 340 -16.19 3.21 -1.92
CA ILE A 340 -16.11 4.02 -3.16
C ILE A 340 -16.04 5.54 -2.87
N THR A 341 -16.74 6.00 -1.84
CA THR A 341 -16.79 7.41 -1.46
C THR A 341 -15.68 7.80 -0.49
N SER A 342 -14.94 6.81 0.01
CA SER A 342 -13.85 7.03 0.96
C SER A 342 -12.64 7.71 0.32
N PRO A 343 -11.76 8.32 1.12
CA PRO A 343 -10.50 8.87 0.64
C PRO A 343 -9.60 7.86 -0.10
N LEU A 344 -9.77 6.55 0.16
CA LEU A 344 -9.00 5.49 -0.51
C LEU A 344 -9.17 5.50 -2.03
N PHE A 345 -10.38 5.83 -2.50
CA PHE A 345 -10.75 5.74 -3.91
C PHE A 345 -11.25 7.06 -4.50
N ASN A 346 -11.22 8.15 -3.74
CA ASN A 346 -11.59 9.49 -4.20
C ASN A 346 -10.40 10.17 -4.89
N VAL A 347 -10.16 9.77 -6.13
CA VAL A 347 -9.03 10.23 -6.96
C VAL A 347 -8.98 11.74 -7.13
N ASP A 348 -10.13 12.38 -7.40
CA ASP A 348 -10.20 13.81 -7.67
C ASP A 348 -9.79 14.64 -6.45
N LYS A 349 -10.27 14.24 -5.27
CA LYS A 349 -9.90 14.90 -4.02
C LYS A 349 -8.42 14.66 -3.71
N PHE A 350 -7.95 13.42 -3.81
CA PHE A 350 -6.58 13.06 -3.52
C PHE A 350 -5.59 13.81 -4.43
N SER A 351 -5.82 13.81 -5.73
CA SER A 351 -4.95 14.50 -6.70
C SER A 351 -4.90 16.01 -6.45
N ARG A 352 -6.05 16.63 -6.17
CA ARG A 352 -6.11 18.05 -5.80
C ARG A 352 -5.30 18.34 -4.54
N ASP A 353 -5.46 17.54 -3.48
CA ASP A 353 -4.74 17.71 -2.23
C ASP A 353 -3.22 17.50 -2.43
N PHE A 354 -2.83 16.50 -3.22
CA PHE A 354 -1.43 16.19 -3.56
C PHE A 354 -0.75 17.36 -4.29
N PHE A 355 -1.34 17.84 -5.39
CA PHE A 355 -0.73 18.93 -6.15
C PHE A 355 -0.77 20.27 -5.40
N ASN A 356 -1.80 20.53 -4.59
CA ASN A 356 -1.82 21.69 -3.71
C ASN A 356 -0.74 21.64 -2.62
N LEU A 357 -0.41 20.43 -2.14
CA LEU A 357 0.70 20.26 -1.20
C LEU A 357 2.03 20.65 -1.86
N LEU A 358 2.27 20.24 -3.10
CA LEU A 358 3.50 20.55 -3.84
C LEU A 358 3.63 22.04 -4.19
N LYS A 359 2.53 22.74 -4.44
CA LYS A 359 2.54 24.19 -4.70
C LYS A 359 3.00 25.05 -3.51
N LYS A 360 3.05 24.48 -2.30
CA LYS A 360 3.51 25.18 -1.09
C LYS A 360 5.04 25.14 -0.93
N LEU A 361 5.74 24.39 -1.77
CA LEU A 361 7.21 24.30 -1.82
C LEU A 361 7.82 25.41 -2.67
#